data_58eece38d9340ce1c2827f7e3a73d0a6
#
_entry.id   58eece38d9340ce1c2827f7e3a73d0a6
#
_cell.length_a   1.000
_cell.length_b   1.000
_cell.length_c   1.000
_cell.angle_alpha   90.00
_cell.angle_beta   90.00
_cell.angle_gamma   90.00
#
_symmetry.space_group_name_H-M   'P 1'
#
loop_
_entity.id
_entity.type
_entity.pdbx_description
1 polymer ?
#
loop_
_entity_poly.entity_id
_entity_poly.type
_entity_poly.pdbx_seq_one_letter_code
_entity_poly.pdbx_strand_id
1 'polypeptide(L)'
;MIFVDSSFFIATVREKDTWHKDALKLAEKIKEQLLISELIISESITIVGSLEGGKVGKILYEYFLDNCKIEFINEEMLGKTMDTFLTYDGSISLADASSIEIMKKHGVKKIISFDSDFDKIHGIDRIH
;
A
#
# COMPACT_ATOMS: atom_id res chain seq x y z
N MET A 1 2.94 -5.61 12.86
CA MET A 1 3.22 -4.89 11.61
C MET A 1 2.10 -5.17 10.61
N ILE A 2 1.70 -4.17 9.87
CA ILE A 2 0.64 -4.28 8.86
C ILE A 2 1.11 -3.58 7.59
N PHE A 3 0.89 -4.21 6.43
CA PHE A 3 1.21 -3.58 5.14
C PHE A 3 0.07 -2.63 4.75
N VAL A 4 0.41 -1.50 4.13
CA VAL A 4 -0.60 -0.51 3.74
C VAL A 4 -0.48 -0.19 2.25
N ASP A 5 -1.58 -0.37 1.55
CA ASP A 5 -1.72 -0.07 0.14
C ASP A 5 -1.97 1.43 -0.08
N SER A 6 -1.61 1.91 -1.26
CA SER A 6 -1.81 3.31 -1.66
C SER A 6 -3.24 3.79 -1.52
N SER A 7 -4.22 2.92 -1.78
CA SER A 7 -5.65 3.27 -1.71
C SER A 7 -6.05 3.84 -0.36
N PHE A 8 -5.45 3.35 0.73
CA PHE A 8 -5.71 3.86 2.08
C PHE A 8 -5.18 5.29 2.25
N PHE A 9 -3.95 5.54 1.84
CA PHE A 9 -3.34 6.87 1.99
C PHE A 9 -4.07 7.91 1.12
N ILE A 10 -4.41 7.55 -0.10
CA ILE A 10 -5.15 8.42 -1.00
C ILE A 10 -6.51 8.78 -0.39
N ALA A 11 -7.23 7.78 0.11
CA ALA A 11 -8.54 7.98 0.73
C ALA A 11 -8.46 8.83 2.01
N THR A 12 -7.38 8.68 2.80
CA THR A 12 -7.18 9.46 4.02
C THR A 12 -6.98 10.94 3.70
N VAL A 13 -6.21 11.25 2.67
CA VAL A 13 -5.85 12.63 2.30
C VAL A 13 -6.96 13.32 1.52
N ARG A 14 -7.64 12.59 0.65
CA ARG A 14 -8.58 13.17 -0.31
C ARG A 14 -10.02 13.09 0.19
N GLU A 15 -10.59 14.24 0.60
CA GLU A 15 -11.96 14.31 1.13
C GLU A 15 -13.02 13.78 0.17
N LYS A 16 -12.81 13.92 -1.14
CA LYS A 16 -13.75 13.47 -2.17
C LYS A 16 -13.63 12.00 -2.52
N ASP A 17 -12.66 11.30 -1.95
CA ASP A 17 -12.50 9.87 -2.18
C ASP A 17 -13.68 9.09 -1.61
N THR A 18 -14.15 8.09 -2.36
CA THR A 18 -15.26 7.23 -1.95
C THR A 18 -15.05 6.62 -0.55
N TRP A 19 -13.81 6.28 -0.22
CA TRP A 19 -13.44 5.58 1.01
C TRP A 19 -12.92 6.51 2.11
N HIS A 20 -13.04 7.83 1.92
CA HIS A 20 -12.45 8.80 2.86
C HIS A 20 -12.91 8.58 4.31
N LYS A 21 -14.21 8.45 4.53
CA LYS A 21 -14.76 8.27 5.87
C LYS A 21 -14.30 6.94 6.50
N ASP A 22 -14.28 5.88 5.70
CA ASP A 22 -13.83 4.57 6.17
C ASP A 22 -12.34 4.59 6.52
N ALA A 23 -11.53 5.28 5.71
CA ALA A 23 -10.11 5.44 5.95
C ALA A 23 -9.83 6.17 7.26
N LEU A 24 -10.56 7.26 7.54
CA LEU A 24 -10.40 7.99 8.79
C LEU A 24 -10.76 7.15 10.02
N LYS A 25 -11.81 6.34 9.92
CA LYS A 25 -12.19 5.42 11.00
C LYS A 25 -11.12 4.36 11.24
N LEU A 26 -10.58 3.78 10.16
CA LEU A 26 -9.50 2.81 10.27
C LEU A 26 -8.25 3.41 10.90
N ALA A 27 -7.89 4.62 10.49
CA ALA A 27 -6.70 5.31 11.02
C ALA A 27 -6.74 5.44 12.54
N GLU A 28 -7.92 5.65 13.12
CA GLU A 28 -8.07 5.74 14.58
C GLU A 28 -7.85 4.41 15.29
N LYS A 29 -8.09 3.29 14.60
CA LYS A 29 -8.04 1.94 15.19
C LYS A 29 -6.69 1.27 15.05
N ILE A 30 -5.88 1.67 14.06
CA ILE A 30 -4.62 1.01 13.76
C ILE A 30 -3.55 1.45 14.75
N LYS A 31 -2.94 0.47 15.41
CA LYS A 31 -1.87 0.70 16.38
C LYS A 31 -0.55 0.03 15.96
N GLU A 32 -0.59 -0.86 14.97
CA GLU A 32 0.58 -1.58 14.51
C GLU A 32 1.52 -0.69 13.70
N GLN A 33 2.79 -1.06 13.63
CA GLN A 33 3.77 -0.44 12.74
C GLN A 33 3.32 -0.60 11.27
N LEU A 34 3.28 0.49 10.54
CA LEU A 34 2.95 0.47 9.12
C LEU A 34 4.16 0.09 8.28
N LEU A 35 3.95 -0.80 7.32
CA LEU A 35 4.96 -1.24 6.37
C LEU A 35 4.51 -0.87 4.95
N ILE A 36 5.37 -0.22 4.20
CA ILE A 36 5.14 0.18 2.81
C ILE A 36 6.40 -0.05 1.97
N SER A 37 6.29 0.11 0.66
CA SER A 37 7.43 0.12 -0.26
C SER A 37 7.55 1.47 -0.96
N GLU A 38 8.68 1.70 -1.65
CA GLU A 38 8.81 2.89 -2.51
C GLU A 38 7.76 2.93 -3.62
N LEU A 39 7.22 1.77 -4.06
CA LEU A 39 6.16 1.75 -5.06
C LEU A 39 4.86 2.32 -4.50
N ILE A 40 4.56 2.04 -3.23
CA ILE A 40 3.42 2.64 -2.54
C ILE A 40 3.61 4.16 -2.41
N ILE A 41 4.80 4.59 -2.08
CA ILE A 41 5.15 6.01 -2.00
C ILE A 41 4.94 6.68 -3.35
N SER A 42 5.49 6.09 -4.41
CA SER A 42 5.40 6.63 -5.77
C SER A 42 3.95 6.77 -6.23
N GLU A 43 3.17 5.72 -6.10
CA GLU A 43 1.76 5.73 -6.51
C GLU A 43 0.93 6.73 -5.69
N SER A 44 1.08 6.71 -4.38
CA SER A 44 0.33 7.59 -3.48
C SER A 44 0.62 9.05 -3.75
N ILE A 45 1.89 9.42 -3.82
CA ILE A 45 2.31 10.82 -4.04
C ILE A 45 1.92 11.28 -5.45
N THR A 46 2.06 10.43 -6.46
CA THR A 46 1.68 10.77 -7.83
C THR A 46 0.20 11.11 -7.92
N ILE A 47 -0.66 10.27 -7.35
CA ILE A 47 -2.10 10.47 -7.40
C ILE A 47 -2.53 11.67 -6.54
N VAL A 48 -2.05 11.75 -5.31
CA VAL A 48 -2.37 12.87 -4.41
C VAL A 48 -1.85 14.18 -4.99
N GLY A 49 -0.63 14.18 -5.51
CA GLY A 49 -0.04 15.37 -6.13
C GLY A 49 -0.83 15.85 -7.35
N SER A 50 -1.30 14.92 -8.17
CA SER A 50 -2.12 15.23 -9.35
C SER A 50 -3.48 15.84 -8.99
N LEU A 51 -4.11 15.35 -7.91
CA LEU A 51 -5.47 15.74 -7.54
C LEU A 51 -5.53 16.89 -6.52
N GLU A 52 -4.56 16.97 -5.62
CA GLU A 52 -4.54 17.92 -4.49
C GLU A 52 -3.35 18.88 -4.52
N GLY A 53 -2.44 18.71 -5.48
CA GLY A 53 -1.25 19.54 -5.64
C GLY A 53 0.02 18.96 -5.03
N GLY A 54 1.16 19.41 -5.54
CA GLY A 54 2.47 18.92 -5.13
C GLY A 54 2.80 19.16 -3.66
N LYS A 55 2.29 20.25 -3.08
CA LYS A 55 2.51 20.56 -1.67
C LYS A 55 1.90 19.50 -0.74
N VAL A 56 0.68 19.06 -1.06
CA VAL A 56 0.01 17.99 -0.31
C VAL A 56 0.75 16.68 -0.49
N GLY A 57 1.24 16.39 -1.70
CA GLY A 57 2.08 15.23 -1.97
C GLY A 57 3.35 15.22 -1.13
N LYS A 58 4.00 16.38 -0.96
CA LYS A 58 5.19 16.50 -0.11
C LYS A 58 4.89 16.26 1.37
N ILE A 59 3.75 16.76 1.85
CA ILE A 59 3.31 16.50 3.23
C ILE A 59 3.10 15.00 3.45
N LEU A 60 2.50 14.31 2.49
CA LEU A 60 2.32 12.87 2.55
C LEU A 60 3.67 12.13 2.57
N TYR A 61 4.64 12.57 1.77
CA TYR A 61 5.99 12.01 1.78
C TYR A 61 6.62 12.12 3.18
N GLU A 62 6.53 13.29 3.81
CA GLU A 62 7.07 13.51 5.16
C GLU A 62 6.39 12.61 6.18
N TYR A 63 5.07 12.40 6.04
CA TYR A 63 4.34 11.46 6.87
C TYR A 63 4.89 10.04 6.73
N PHE A 64 5.17 9.60 5.52
CA PHE A 64 5.76 8.27 5.29
C PHE A 64 7.10 8.10 6.01
N LEU A 65 7.96 9.10 5.91
CA LEU A 65 9.27 9.04 6.57
C LEU A 65 9.15 8.96 8.09
N ASP A 66 8.17 9.67 8.66
CA ASP A 66 8.02 9.75 10.11
C ASP A 66 7.28 8.55 10.71
N ASN A 67 6.41 7.90 9.94
CA ASN A 67 5.44 6.94 10.50
C ASN A 67 5.49 5.53 9.93
N CYS A 68 6.22 5.29 8.85
CA CYS A 68 6.21 4.01 8.17
C CYS A 68 7.59 3.38 8.10
N LYS A 69 7.63 2.07 8.21
CA LYS A 69 8.82 1.30 7.79
C LYS A 69 8.76 1.15 6.27
N ILE A 70 9.81 1.57 5.59
CA ILE A 70 9.88 1.55 4.13
C ILE A 70 10.81 0.42 3.68
N GLU A 71 10.27 -0.51 2.90
CA GLU A 71 11.03 -1.58 2.26
C GLU A 71 11.32 -1.17 0.83
N PHE A 72 12.61 -1.09 0.48
CA PHE A 72 13.03 -0.82 -0.88
C PHE A 72 13.20 -2.14 -1.64
N ILE A 73 12.68 -2.20 -2.86
CA ILE A 73 12.70 -3.41 -3.68
C ILE A 73 14.04 -3.49 -4.38
N ASN A 74 14.82 -4.52 -4.06
CA ASN A 74 16.07 -4.81 -4.75
C ASN A 74 15.82 -5.76 -5.94
N GLU A 75 16.88 -6.08 -6.67
CA GLU A 75 16.81 -6.94 -7.85
C GLU A 75 16.25 -8.33 -7.51
N GLU A 76 16.70 -8.93 -6.42
CA GLU A 76 16.21 -10.25 -5.98
C GLU A 76 14.72 -10.23 -5.69
N MET A 77 14.24 -9.22 -4.96
CA MET A 77 12.83 -9.06 -4.65
C MET A 77 12.00 -8.83 -5.92
N LEU A 78 12.55 -8.08 -6.88
CA LEU A 78 11.86 -7.85 -8.15
C LEU A 78 11.67 -9.16 -8.93
N GLY A 79 12.66 -10.04 -8.92
CA GLY A 79 12.55 -11.37 -9.52
C GLY A 79 11.43 -12.20 -8.88
N LYS A 80 11.36 -12.24 -7.55
CA LYS A 80 10.28 -12.92 -6.83
C LYS A 80 8.93 -12.31 -7.13
N THR A 81 8.88 -10.99 -7.27
CA THR A 81 7.66 -10.26 -7.66
C THR A 81 7.17 -10.70 -9.04
N MET A 82 8.07 -10.87 -9.99
CA MET A 82 7.71 -11.36 -11.33
C MET A 82 7.15 -12.78 -11.29
N ASP A 83 7.70 -13.66 -10.45
CA ASP A 83 7.18 -15.01 -10.27
C ASP A 83 5.74 -14.99 -9.73
N THR A 84 5.47 -14.13 -8.77
CA THR A 84 4.13 -13.95 -8.21
C THR A 84 3.17 -13.37 -9.23
N PHE A 85 3.61 -12.36 -9.98
CA PHE A 85 2.84 -11.78 -11.08
C PHE A 85 2.43 -12.86 -12.10
N LEU A 86 3.37 -13.73 -12.45
CA LEU A 86 3.10 -14.85 -13.37
C LEU A 86 2.13 -15.87 -12.74
N THR A 87 2.26 -16.17 -11.46
CA THR A 87 1.36 -17.09 -10.75
C THR A 87 -0.09 -16.66 -10.85
N TYR A 88 -0.35 -15.36 -10.76
CA TYR A 88 -1.69 -14.78 -10.90
C TYR A 88 -2.04 -14.39 -12.33
N ASP A 89 -1.19 -14.79 -13.28
CA ASP A 89 -1.40 -14.59 -14.72
C ASP A 89 -1.73 -13.14 -15.09
N GLY A 90 -1.06 -12.20 -14.44
CA GLY A 90 -1.27 -10.77 -14.67
C GLY A 90 -2.61 -10.22 -14.17
N SER A 91 -3.36 -10.98 -13.38
CA SER A 91 -4.65 -10.52 -12.84
C SER A 91 -4.52 -9.51 -11.68
N ILE A 92 -3.30 -9.33 -11.20
CA ILE A 92 -2.95 -8.30 -10.21
C ILE A 92 -1.84 -7.42 -10.81
N SER A 93 -1.68 -6.20 -10.33
CA SER A 93 -0.60 -5.33 -10.82
C SER A 93 0.76 -5.81 -10.32
N LEU A 94 1.82 -5.35 -10.98
CA LEU A 94 3.18 -5.64 -10.52
C LEU A 94 3.43 -5.04 -9.13
N ALA A 95 2.89 -3.86 -8.87
CA ALA A 95 2.97 -3.24 -7.55
C ALA A 95 2.28 -4.11 -6.48
N ASP A 96 1.09 -4.65 -6.76
CA ASP A 96 0.39 -5.54 -5.84
C ASP A 96 1.18 -6.83 -5.61
N ALA A 97 1.76 -7.40 -6.65
CA ALA A 97 2.61 -8.59 -6.54
C ALA A 97 3.82 -8.29 -5.64
N SER A 98 4.43 -7.10 -5.77
CA SER A 98 5.55 -6.69 -4.91
C SER A 98 5.12 -6.56 -3.45
N SER A 99 3.94 -6.04 -3.20
CA SER A 99 3.39 -5.92 -1.84
C SER A 99 3.25 -7.29 -1.19
N ILE A 100 2.75 -8.29 -1.95
CA ILE A 100 2.63 -9.67 -1.48
C ILE A 100 4.01 -10.23 -1.07
N GLU A 101 5.03 -10.02 -1.91
CA GLU A 101 6.37 -10.53 -1.62
C GLU A 101 7.01 -9.85 -0.41
N ILE A 102 6.80 -8.55 -0.24
CA ILE A 102 7.27 -7.83 0.93
C ILE A 102 6.58 -8.35 2.20
N MET A 103 5.27 -8.58 2.13
CA MET A 103 4.52 -9.16 3.24
C MET A 103 5.07 -10.53 3.63
N LYS A 104 5.35 -11.39 2.66
CA LYS A 104 5.97 -12.70 2.91
C LYS A 104 7.33 -12.57 3.60
N LYS A 105 8.17 -11.66 3.12
CA LYS A 105 9.50 -11.42 3.70
C LYS A 105 9.43 -11.06 5.19
N HIS A 106 8.43 -10.26 5.57
CA HIS A 106 8.27 -9.79 6.94
C HIS A 106 7.30 -10.64 7.78
N GLY A 107 6.76 -11.71 7.23
CA GLY A 107 5.77 -12.53 7.93
C GLY A 107 4.47 -11.80 8.23
N VAL A 108 4.13 -10.80 7.44
CA VAL A 108 2.93 -9.97 7.60
C VAL A 108 1.79 -10.58 6.78
N LYS A 109 0.63 -10.76 7.41
CA LYS A 109 -0.56 -11.35 6.77
C LYS A 109 -1.71 -10.38 6.60
N LYS A 110 -1.63 -9.21 7.21
CA LYS A 110 -2.67 -8.18 7.15
C LYS A 110 -2.26 -7.05 6.21
N ILE A 111 -3.19 -6.65 5.35
CA ILE A 111 -3.03 -5.48 4.48
C ILE A 111 -4.22 -4.56 4.64
N ILE A 112 -3.96 -3.26 4.76
CA ILE A 112 -5.02 -2.25 4.68
C ILE A 112 -5.12 -1.84 3.21
N SER A 113 -6.26 -2.11 2.60
CA SER A 113 -6.50 -1.76 1.20
C SER A 113 -7.99 -1.70 0.91
N PHE A 114 -8.40 -0.74 0.10
CA PHE A 114 -9.76 -0.68 -0.44
C PHE A 114 -9.88 -1.38 -1.80
N ASP A 115 -8.77 -1.98 -2.28
CA ASP A 115 -8.76 -2.75 -3.51
C ASP A 115 -9.11 -4.22 -3.23
N SER A 116 -10.26 -4.66 -3.74
CA SER A 116 -10.72 -6.03 -3.54
C SER A 116 -9.87 -7.10 -4.25
N ASP A 117 -8.94 -6.70 -5.11
CA ASP A 117 -8.02 -7.65 -5.76
C ASP A 117 -7.20 -8.44 -4.74
N PHE A 118 -6.93 -7.87 -3.56
CA PHE A 118 -6.22 -8.60 -2.50
C PHE A 118 -7.04 -9.74 -1.90
N ASP A 119 -8.35 -9.78 -2.10
CA ASP A 119 -9.19 -10.89 -1.65
C ASP A 119 -8.91 -12.18 -2.44
N LYS A 120 -8.29 -12.08 -3.62
CA LYS A 120 -7.87 -13.23 -4.44
C LYS A 120 -6.66 -13.95 -3.86
N ILE A 121 -5.94 -13.32 -2.93
CA ILE A 121 -4.65 -13.80 -2.45
C ILE A 121 -4.86 -14.67 -1.23
N HIS A 122 -4.50 -15.95 -1.35
CA HIS A 122 -4.59 -16.88 -0.24
C HIS A 122 -3.63 -16.49 0.90
N GLY A 123 -4.13 -16.52 2.13
CA GLY A 123 -3.31 -16.27 3.32
C GLY A 123 -3.11 -14.79 3.67
N ILE A 124 -3.77 -13.87 2.94
CA ILE A 124 -3.74 -12.43 3.24
C ILE A 124 -5.12 -11.98 3.70
N ASP A 125 -5.16 -11.29 4.82
CA ASP A 125 -6.37 -10.69 5.38
C ASP A 125 -6.43 -9.21 5.00
N ARG A 126 -7.39 -8.86 4.17
CA ARG A 126 -7.62 -7.46 3.77
C ARG A 126 -8.48 -6.75 4.81
N ILE A 127 -7.98 -5.65 5.33
CA ILE A 127 -8.66 -4.77 6.29
C ILE A 127 -9.11 -3.52 5.54
N HIS A 128 -10.38 -3.17 5.71
CA HIS A 128 -10.96 -2.03 5.00
C HIS A 128 -12.17 -1.43 5.72
#